data_9a4521dbf190ab55c39ea6a941d226d6
#
_entry.id   9a4521dbf190ab55c39ea6a941d226d6
#
_cell.length_a   1.000
_cell.length_b   1.000
_cell.length_c   1.000
_cell.angle_alpha   90.00
_cell.angle_beta   90.00
_cell.angle_gamma   90.00
#
_symmetry.space_group_name_H-M   'P 1'
#
loop_
_entity.id
_entity.type
_entity.pdbx_description
1 polymer ?
#
loop_
_entity_poly.entity_id
_entity_poly.type
_entity_poly.pdbx_seq_one_letter_code
_entity_poly.pdbx_strand_id
1 'polypeptide(L)'
;MAKLKPKIKSPAPDAKTRRMAPINTPTDLAAKATPQLQGSLNALLADIFALYMKTKNFHWHMSGPHFRDYHLMLDEQATQIYAVVDDLAERVRKIGGTTLRSIGHIARLQRVLDNDADFVEPQGMLAELREDNRELVVRMRETHELTDELKDVVTTSLLENWIDEAERRAWFLFEATRDTV
;
A
#
# COMPACT_ATOMS: atom_id res chain seq x y z
N MET A 1 35.64 8.17 51.25
CA MET A 1 35.41 7.48 49.96
C MET A 1 34.11 6.69 50.03
N ALA A 2 33.04 7.18 49.40
CA ALA A 2 31.76 6.50 49.40
C ALA A 2 31.78 5.37 48.34
N LYS A 3 31.57 4.12 48.79
CA LYS A 3 31.45 2.95 47.89
C LYS A 3 30.12 3.05 47.11
N LEU A 4 30.19 3.25 45.79
CA LEU A 4 29.03 3.11 44.91
C LEU A 4 28.50 1.66 44.99
N LYS A 5 27.25 1.51 45.45
CA LYS A 5 26.54 0.22 45.36
C LYS A 5 26.33 -0.15 43.90
N PRO A 6 26.60 -1.39 43.48
CA PRO A 6 26.32 -1.81 42.10
C PRO A 6 24.82 -1.72 41.83
N LYS A 7 24.43 -1.06 40.71
CA LYS A 7 23.05 -1.08 40.20
C LYS A 7 22.71 -2.51 39.80
N ILE A 8 21.84 -3.16 40.54
CA ILE A 8 21.28 -4.47 40.19
C ILE A 8 20.40 -4.22 38.92
N LYS A 9 20.83 -4.77 37.79
CA LYS A 9 20.01 -4.77 36.56
C LYS A 9 18.77 -5.63 36.80
N SER A 10 17.59 -5.08 36.59
CA SER A 10 16.33 -5.85 36.61
C SER A 10 16.46 -7.05 35.67
N PRO A 11 15.95 -8.25 36.03
CA PRO A 11 15.98 -9.40 35.17
C PRO A 11 15.23 -9.08 33.82
N ALA A 12 15.75 -9.59 32.72
CA ALA A 12 15.10 -9.43 31.43
C ALA A 12 13.69 -10.08 31.44
N PRO A 13 12.68 -9.47 30.83
CA PRO A 13 11.34 -10.05 30.75
C PRO A 13 11.37 -11.45 30.15
N ASP A 14 10.47 -12.33 30.61
CA ASP A 14 10.35 -13.67 30.06
C ASP A 14 9.93 -13.66 28.56
N ALA A 15 10.07 -14.79 27.86
CA ALA A 15 9.81 -14.87 26.43
C ALA A 15 8.32 -14.55 26.07
N LYS A 16 7.37 -14.86 26.95
CA LYS A 16 5.94 -14.57 26.74
C LYS A 16 5.69 -13.07 26.83
N THR A 17 6.20 -12.41 27.87
CA THR A 17 6.11 -10.96 28.07
C THR A 17 6.76 -10.21 26.90
N ARG A 18 7.93 -10.67 26.40
CA ARG A 18 8.59 -10.08 25.24
C ARG A 18 7.78 -10.20 23.95
N ARG A 19 7.06 -11.32 23.74
CA ARG A 19 6.20 -11.50 22.55
C ARG A 19 4.97 -10.61 22.57
N MET A 20 4.54 -10.17 23.74
CA MET A 20 3.39 -9.27 23.92
C MET A 20 3.80 -7.80 24.00
N ALA A 21 5.09 -7.51 24.13
CA ALA A 21 5.57 -6.14 24.18
C ALA A 21 5.29 -5.40 22.86
N PRO A 22 4.81 -4.17 22.91
CA PRO A 22 4.60 -3.37 21.70
C PRO A 22 5.94 -3.10 21.01
N ILE A 23 5.92 -3.17 19.68
CA ILE A 23 7.09 -2.86 18.82
C ILE A 23 6.98 -1.37 18.43
N ASN A 24 7.21 -0.48 19.35
CA ASN A 24 7.10 0.95 19.13
C ASN A 24 8.46 1.52 18.70
N THR A 25 8.56 1.99 17.46
CA THR A 25 9.71 2.77 17.01
C THR A 25 9.57 4.20 17.56
N PRO A 26 10.60 4.78 18.18
CA PRO A 26 10.56 6.18 18.60
C PRO A 26 10.37 7.12 17.39
N THR A 27 9.49 8.10 17.54
CA THR A 27 9.23 9.14 16.53
C THR A 27 9.02 10.48 17.23
N ASP A 28 9.27 11.58 16.53
CA ASP A 28 9.00 12.95 16.96
C ASP A 28 7.58 13.44 16.62
N LEU A 29 6.82 12.61 15.89
CA LEU A 29 5.42 12.91 15.61
C LEU A 29 4.58 12.94 16.90
N ALA A 30 3.54 13.77 16.91
CA ALA A 30 2.62 13.83 18.04
C ALA A 30 1.99 12.47 18.33
N ALA A 31 1.80 12.12 19.61
CA ALA A 31 1.31 10.81 20.04
C ALA A 31 -0.01 10.38 19.35
N LYS A 32 -0.87 11.35 18.99
CA LYS A 32 -2.13 11.09 18.28
C LYS A 32 -1.93 10.81 16.78
N ALA A 33 -0.78 11.16 16.19
CA ALA A 33 -0.53 11.02 14.76
C ALA A 33 -0.33 9.55 14.35
N THR A 34 0.49 8.79 15.07
CA THR A 34 0.79 7.40 14.74
C THR A 34 -0.44 6.53 14.53
N PRO A 35 -1.47 6.49 15.41
CA PRO A 35 -2.66 5.67 15.19
C PRO A 35 -3.46 6.05 13.94
N GLN A 36 -3.57 7.35 13.64
CA GLN A 36 -4.31 7.84 12.47
C GLN A 36 -3.57 7.51 11.18
N LEU A 37 -2.27 7.81 11.10
CA LEU A 37 -1.42 7.48 9.97
C LEU A 37 -1.35 5.97 9.73
N GLN A 38 -1.17 5.18 10.79
CA GLN A 38 -1.18 3.72 10.69
C GLN A 38 -2.47 3.19 10.06
N GLY A 39 -3.62 3.72 10.46
CA GLY A 39 -4.92 3.32 9.92
C GLY A 39 -5.01 3.59 8.42
N SER A 40 -4.72 4.82 8.01
CA SER A 40 -4.79 5.25 6.61
C SER A 40 -3.76 4.51 5.73
N LEU A 41 -2.50 4.44 6.17
CA LEU A 41 -1.43 3.79 5.42
C LEU A 41 -1.63 2.27 5.29
N ASN A 42 -2.13 1.59 6.33
CA ASN A 42 -2.45 0.16 6.23
C ASN A 42 -3.63 -0.12 5.30
N ALA A 43 -4.62 0.77 5.23
CA ALA A 43 -5.71 0.65 4.25
C ALA A 43 -5.19 0.83 2.82
N LEU A 44 -4.33 1.84 2.56
CA LEU A 44 -3.67 1.99 1.26
C LEU A 44 -2.80 0.78 0.91
N LEU A 45 -2.03 0.25 1.85
CA LEU A 45 -1.21 -0.93 1.63
C LEU A 45 -2.05 -2.15 1.26
N ALA A 46 -3.22 -2.33 1.88
CA ALA A 46 -4.15 -3.40 1.54
C ALA A 46 -4.74 -3.21 0.13
N ASP A 47 -5.11 -1.97 -0.24
CA ASP A 47 -5.57 -1.64 -1.60
C ASP A 47 -4.50 -1.91 -2.65
N ILE A 48 -3.24 -1.59 -2.38
CA ILE A 48 -2.10 -1.84 -3.27
C ILE A 48 -1.89 -3.34 -3.48
N PHE A 49 -1.97 -4.17 -2.43
CA PHE A 49 -1.91 -5.63 -2.58
C PHE A 49 -3.06 -6.17 -3.42
N ALA A 50 -4.28 -5.70 -3.18
CA ALA A 50 -5.47 -6.12 -3.93
C ALA A 50 -5.38 -5.70 -5.41
N LEU A 51 -4.97 -4.45 -5.68
CA LEU A 51 -4.77 -3.96 -7.04
C LEU A 51 -3.65 -4.72 -7.76
N TYR A 52 -2.53 -5.00 -7.08
CA TYR A 52 -1.48 -5.86 -7.63
C TYR A 52 -2.03 -7.23 -8.04
N MET A 53 -2.77 -7.88 -7.15
CA MET A 53 -3.33 -9.21 -7.43
C MET A 53 -4.33 -9.17 -8.59
N LYS A 54 -5.23 -8.18 -8.63
CA LYS A 54 -6.18 -8.02 -9.76
C LYS A 54 -5.45 -7.73 -11.06
N THR A 55 -4.41 -6.88 -11.06
CA THR A 55 -3.60 -6.61 -12.25
C THR A 55 -2.92 -7.89 -12.75
N LYS A 56 -2.38 -8.72 -11.86
CA LYS A 56 -1.79 -10.03 -12.21
C LYS A 56 -2.85 -11.03 -12.67
N ASN A 57 -4.03 -11.05 -12.07
CA ASN A 57 -5.16 -11.85 -12.54
C ASN A 57 -5.47 -11.52 -14.01
N PHE A 58 -5.69 -10.26 -14.32
CA PHE A 58 -5.99 -9.83 -15.69
C PHE A 58 -4.81 -10.02 -16.66
N HIS A 59 -3.57 -9.84 -16.20
CA HIS A 59 -2.38 -10.18 -16.97
C HIS A 59 -2.35 -11.67 -17.37
N TRP A 60 -2.66 -12.57 -16.44
CA TRP A 60 -2.66 -14.02 -16.73
C TRP A 60 -3.82 -14.46 -17.64
N HIS A 61 -4.98 -13.82 -17.52
CA HIS A 61 -6.20 -14.17 -18.26
C HIS A 61 -6.44 -13.31 -19.50
N MET A 62 -5.49 -12.41 -19.83
CA MET A 62 -5.55 -11.60 -21.04
C MET A 62 -5.65 -12.49 -22.29
N SER A 63 -6.40 -12.02 -23.31
CA SER A 63 -6.57 -12.73 -24.57
C SER A 63 -6.85 -11.75 -25.72
N GLY A 64 -6.99 -12.25 -26.94
CA GLY A 64 -7.45 -11.47 -28.09
C GLY A 64 -6.34 -10.83 -28.94
N PRO A 65 -6.70 -9.98 -29.92
CA PRO A 65 -5.77 -9.47 -30.94
C PRO A 65 -4.60 -8.64 -30.40
N HIS A 66 -4.79 -7.97 -29.26
CA HIS A 66 -3.78 -7.13 -28.61
C HIS A 66 -3.16 -7.84 -27.38
N PHE A 67 -3.27 -9.17 -27.32
CA PHE A 67 -2.81 -9.98 -26.18
C PHE A 67 -1.41 -9.58 -25.70
N ARG A 68 -0.44 -9.55 -26.63
CA ARG A 68 0.96 -9.30 -26.26
C ARG A 68 1.15 -7.92 -25.62
N ASP A 69 0.57 -6.90 -26.22
CA ASP A 69 0.77 -5.52 -25.77
C ASP A 69 0.10 -5.27 -24.42
N TYR A 70 -1.13 -5.74 -24.24
CA TYR A 70 -1.84 -5.63 -22.97
C TYR A 70 -1.21 -6.50 -21.87
N HIS A 71 -0.81 -7.73 -22.19
CA HIS A 71 -0.14 -8.62 -21.25
C HIS A 71 1.16 -8.02 -20.71
N LEU A 72 2.01 -7.44 -21.58
CA LEU A 72 3.24 -6.78 -21.16
C LEU A 72 2.98 -5.50 -20.37
N MET A 73 2.04 -4.66 -20.81
CA MET A 73 1.64 -3.44 -20.09
C MET A 73 1.16 -3.77 -18.67
N LEU A 74 0.33 -4.78 -18.49
CA LEU A 74 -0.15 -5.18 -17.17
C LEU A 74 0.95 -5.79 -16.30
N ASP A 75 1.94 -6.47 -16.87
CA ASP A 75 3.10 -6.97 -16.13
C ASP A 75 3.98 -5.82 -15.60
N GLU A 76 4.22 -4.81 -16.45
CA GLU A 76 4.94 -3.60 -16.06
C GLU A 76 4.18 -2.85 -14.94
N GLN A 77 2.87 -2.67 -15.10
CA GLN A 77 2.05 -1.99 -14.09
C GLN A 77 2.00 -2.76 -12.77
N ALA A 78 1.85 -4.09 -12.80
CA ALA A 78 1.90 -4.92 -11.61
C ALA A 78 3.25 -4.78 -10.88
N THR A 79 4.36 -4.74 -11.60
CA THR A 79 5.69 -4.53 -11.03
C THR A 79 5.81 -3.18 -10.34
N GLN A 80 5.30 -2.10 -10.95
CA GLN A 80 5.27 -0.76 -10.36
C GLN A 80 4.41 -0.71 -9.09
N ILE A 81 3.22 -1.31 -9.12
CA ILE A 81 2.32 -1.38 -7.97
C ILE A 81 3.00 -2.12 -6.80
N TYR A 82 3.65 -3.26 -7.08
CA TYR A 82 4.30 -4.05 -6.04
C TYR A 82 5.53 -3.36 -5.43
N ALA A 83 6.24 -2.54 -6.20
CA ALA A 83 7.42 -1.82 -5.72
C ALA A 83 7.11 -0.87 -4.54
N VAL A 84 5.87 -0.38 -4.45
CA VAL A 84 5.44 0.52 -3.36
C VAL A 84 5.21 -0.21 -2.03
N VAL A 85 5.00 -1.54 -2.06
CA VAL A 85 4.57 -2.34 -0.90
C VAL A 85 5.52 -2.23 0.28
N ASP A 86 6.82 -2.44 0.03
CA ASP A 86 7.82 -2.47 1.10
C ASP A 86 8.03 -1.09 1.72
N ASP A 87 8.18 -0.07 0.88
CA ASP A 87 8.36 1.31 1.31
C ASP A 87 7.20 1.80 2.19
N LEU A 88 5.96 1.48 1.79
CA LEU A 88 4.77 1.85 2.54
C LEU A 88 4.66 1.07 3.86
N ALA A 89 4.92 -0.24 3.85
CA ALA A 89 4.93 -1.07 5.04
C ALA A 89 5.99 -0.62 6.06
N GLU A 90 7.20 -0.35 5.58
CA GLU A 90 8.29 0.18 6.40
C GLU A 90 7.99 1.59 6.92
N ARG A 91 7.31 2.44 6.11
CA ARG A 91 6.92 3.77 6.57
C ARG A 91 6.04 3.70 7.81
N VAL A 92 5.05 2.80 7.82
CA VAL A 92 4.21 2.55 9.01
C VAL A 92 5.08 2.16 10.22
N ARG A 93 6.13 1.35 10.02
CA ARG A 93 7.05 0.95 11.08
C ARG A 93 7.92 2.11 11.57
N LYS A 94 8.43 2.93 10.64
CA LYS A 94 9.28 4.10 10.93
C LYS A 94 8.57 5.14 11.79
N ILE A 95 7.25 5.30 11.63
CA ILE A 95 6.44 6.23 12.45
C ILE A 95 5.91 5.62 13.76
N GLY A 96 6.40 4.45 14.17
CA GLY A 96 6.01 3.78 15.42
C GLY A 96 4.77 2.90 15.35
N GLY A 97 4.15 2.76 14.18
CA GLY A 97 2.98 1.93 13.97
C GLY A 97 3.30 0.44 13.74
N THR A 98 2.27 -0.37 13.50
CA THR A 98 2.35 -1.76 13.04
C THR A 98 1.64 -1.92 11.72
N THR A 99 2.24 -2.70 10.81
CA THR A 99 1.70 -2.91 9.46
C THR A 99 0.98 -4.25 9.31
N LEU A 100 0.56 -4.58 8.10
CA LEU A 100 -0.15 -5.81 7.75
C LEU A 100 0.66 -7.06 8.10
N ARG A 101 -0.03 -8.16 8.43
CA ARG A 101 0.61 -9.39 8.92
C ARG A 101 0.21 -10.66 8.18
N SER A 102 -0.83 -10.60 7.32
CA SER A 102 -1.34 -11.79 6.64
C SER A 102 -2.26 -11.40 5.48
N ILE A 103 -2.50 -12.34 4.56
CA ILE A 103 -3.49 -12.19 3.50
C ILE A 103 -4.89 -11.90 4.06
N GLY A 104 -5.29 -12.58 5.14
CA GLY A 104 -6.57 -12.29 5.80
C GLY A 104 -6.63 -10.88 6.42
N HIS A 105 -5.49 -10.27 6.76
CA HIS A 105 -5.45 -8.88 7.19
C HIS A 105 -5.64 -7.91 6.01
N ILE A 106 -5.04 -8.20 4.87
CA ILE A 106 -5.26 -7.48 3.60
C ILE A 106 -6.75 -7.52 3.24
N ALA A 107 -7.34 -8.71 3.17
CA ALA A 107 -8.74 -8.92 2.79
C ALA A 107 -9.75 -8.16 3.69
N ARG A 108 -9.41 -7.88 4.95
CA ARG A 108 -10.28 -7.09 5.84
C ARG A 108 -10.15 -5.57 5.66
N LEU A 109 -9.06 -5.10 5.07
CA LEU A 109 -8.78 -3.66 4.96
C LEU A 109 -8.86 -3.15 3.52
N GLN A 110 -8.71 -4.03 2.52
CA GLN A 110 -8.78 -3.64 1.11
C GLN A 110 -10.17 -3.06 0.77
N ARG A 111 -10.17 -2.07 -0.11
CA ARG A 111 -11.36 -1.40 -0.65
C ARG A 111 -11.46 -1.56 -2.18
N VAL A 112 -10.39 -2.07 -2.81
CA VAL A 112 -10.42 -2.51 -4.22
C VAL A 112 -11.29 -3.76 -4.29
N LEU A 113 -12.28 -3.76 -5.15
CA LEU A 113 -13.20 -4.90 -5.31
C LEU A 113 -12.48 -6.06 -6.01
N ASP A 114 -12.67 -7.28 -5.50
CA ASP A 114 -12.19 -8.49 -6.16
C ASP A 114 -12.96 -8.73 -7.47
N ASN A 115 -12.32 -9.39 -8.45
CA ASN A 115 -12.96 -9.87 -9.65
C ASN A 115 -12.59 -11.36 -9.85
N ASP A 116 -13.54 -12.24 -9.51
CA ASP A 116 -13.42 -13.69 -9.62
C ASP A 116 -14.23 -14.25 -10.80
N ALA A 117 -14.57 -13.41 -11.78
CA ALA A 117 -15.30 -13.85 -12.96
C ALA A 117 -14.48 -14.84 -13.81
N ASP A 118 -15.11 -15.89 -14.31
CA ASP A 118 -14.47 -16.89 -15.18
C ASP A 118 -13.90 -16.26 -16.46
N PHE A 119 -14.52 -15.20 -16.95
CA PHE A 119 -14.09 -14.46 -18.13
C PHE A 119 -14.44 -12.98 -18.00
N VAL A 120 -13.47 -12.13 -18.32
CA VAL A 120 -13.65 -10.69 -18.55
C VAL A 120 -13.02 -10.37 -19.90
N GLU A 121 -13.74 -9.64 -20.76
CA GLU A 121 -13.16 -9.22 -22.03
C GLU A 121 -12.00 -8.23 -21.85
N PRO A 122 -11.00 -8.19 -22.75
CA PRO A 122 -9.80 -7.38 -22.58
C PRO A 122 -10.06 -5.89 -22.31
N GLN A 123 -10.99 -5.29 -23.03
CA GLN A 123 -11.36 -3.88 -22.82
C GLN A 123 -11.99 -3.65 -21.45
N GLY A 124 -12.81 -4.60 -20.98
CA GLY A 124 -13.37 -4.59 -19.62
C GLY A 124 -12.30 -4.67 -18.54
N MET A 125 -11.30 -5.54 -18.71
CA MET A 125 -10.15 -5.66 -17.78
C MET A 125 -9.41 -4.32 -17.64
N LEU A 126 -9.09 -3.68 -18.78
CA LEU A 126 -8.36 -2.41 -18.77
C LEU A 126 -9.21 -1.27 -18.19
N ALA A 127 -10.50 -1.23 -18.49
CA ALA A 127 -11.42 -0.22 -17.97
C ALA A 127 -11.57 -0.35 -16.45
N GLU A 128 -11.70 -1.56 -15.92
CA GLU A 128 -11.78 -1.82 -14.48
C GLU A 128 -10.50 -1.41 -13.75
N LEU A 129 -9.34 -1.80 -14.25
CA LEU A 129 -8.05 -1.40 -13.67
C LEU A 129 -7.82 0.12 -13.74
N ARG A 130 -8.32 0.80 -14.76
CA ARG A 130 -8.30 2.26 -14.85
C ARG A 130 -9.08 2.90 -13.70
N GLU A 131 -10.30 2.45 -13.46
CA GLU A 131 -11.12 2.97 -12.36
C GLU A 131 -10.48 2.65 -11.00
N ASP A 132 -9.96 1.45 -10.80
CA ASP A 132 -9.24 1.09 -9.55
C ASP A 132 -8.04 2.01 -9.29
N ASN A 133 -7.24 2.33 -10.32
CA ASN A 133 -6.13 3.28 -10.17
C ASN A 133 -6.63 4.70 -9.86
N ARG A 134 -7.73 5.15 -10.46
CA ARG A 134 -8.33 6.46 -10.17
C ARG A 134 -8.83 6.55 -8.72
N GLU A 135 -9.53 5.52 -8.26
CA GLU A 135 -9.97 5.43 -6.87
C GLU A 135 -8.78 5.38 -5.90
N LEU A 136 -7.72 4.66 -6.24
CA LEU A 136 -6.50 4.63 -5.44
C LEU A 136 -5.88 6.04 -5.34
N VAL A 137 -5.85 6.81 -6.44
CA VAL A 137 -5.39 8.21 -6.43
C VAL A 137 -6.22 9.07 -5.48
N VAL A 138 -7.55 8.95 -5.50
CA VAL A 138 -8.42 9.70 -4.57
C VAL A 138 -8.05 9.38 -3.11
N ARG A 139 -7.92 8.10 -2.77
CA ARG A 139 -7.56 7.64 -1.42
C ARG A 139 -6.14 8.07 -1.00
N MET A 140 -5.20 8.11 -1.95
CA MET A 140 -3.86 8.64 -1.69
C MET A 140 -3.88 10.14 -1.40
N ARG A 141 -4.72 10.93 -2.10
CA ARG A 141 -4.89 12.36 -1.82
C ARG A 141 -5.51 12.62 -0.44
N GLU A 142 -6.54 11.86 -0.05
CA GLU A 142 -7.09 11.92 1.29
C GLU A 142 -6.04 11.62 2.37
N THR A 143 -5.18 10.63 2.10
CA THR A 143 -4.07 10.29 3.01
C THR A 143 -3.00 11.38 3.01
N HIS A 144 -2.71 12.00 1.87
CA HIS A 144 -1.77 13.10 1.74
C HIS A 144 -2.22 14.31 2.59
N GLU A 145 -3.48 14.69 2.52
CA GLU A 145 -4.05 15.75 3.36
C GLU A 145 -3.86 15.42 4.85
N LEU A 146 -4.18 14.20 5.27
CA LEU A 146 -3.97 13.74 6.64
C LEU A 146 -2.50 13.80 7.08
N THR A 147 -1.57 13.40 6.20
CA THR A 147 -0.13 13.42 6.52
C THR A 147 0.40 14.84 6.66
N ASP A 148 -0.08 15.76 5.85
CA ASP A 148 0.28 17.19 5.96
C ASP A 148 -0.28 17.83 7.24
N GLU A 149 -1.53 17.56 7.59
CA GLU A 149 -2.14 18.02 8.84
C GLU A 149 -1.35 17.53 10.07
N LEU A 150 -0.88 16.28 10.03
CA LEU A 150 -0.13 15.66 11.11
C LEU A 150 1.38 15.93 11.05
N LYS A 151 1.85 16.73 10.07
CA LYS A 151 3.24 17.15 9.88
C LYS A 151 4.20 16.00 9.58
N ASP A 152 3.70 14.92 8.97
CA ASP A 152 4.54 13.84 8.46
C ASP A 152 5.01 14.14 7.02
N VAL A 153 5.94 15.06 6.92
CA VAL A 153 6.49 15.58 5.64
C VAL A 153 7.02 14.46 4.73
N VAL A 154 7.60 13.41 5.31
CA VAL A 154 8.17 12.31 4.53
C VAL A 154 7.09 11.48 3.88
N THR A 155 6.03 11.14 4.60
CA THR A 155 4.90 10.40 4.02
C THR A 155 4.18 11.24 2.97
N THR A 156 3.98 12.53 3.22
CA THR A 156 3.42 13.48 2.24
C THR A 156 4.19 13.42 0.92
N SER A 157 5.52 13.56 0.96
CA SER A 157 6.38 13.50 -0.23
C SER A 157 6.38 12.15 -0.95
N LEU A 158 6.31 11.03 -0.21
CA LEU A 158 6.20 9.70 -0.82
C LEU A 158 4.87 9.54 -1.56
N LEU A 159 3.78 10.01 -0.98
CA LEU A 159 2.45 9.95 -1.60
C LEU A 159 2.38 10.75 -2.90
N GLU A 160 3.04 11.89 -3.02
CA GLU A 160 3.11 12.67 -4.27
C GLU A 160 3.66 11.84 -5.44
N ASN A 161 4.74 11.09 -5.22
CA ASN A 161 5.32 10.21 -6.23
C ASN A 161 4.38 9.04 -6.58
N TRP A 162 3.77 8.41 -5.58
CA TRP A 162 2.86 7.27 -5.81
C TRP A 162 1.57 7.69 -6.49
N ILE A 163 1.09 8.92 -6.26
CA ILE A 163 -0.05 9.52 -6.97
C ILE A 163 0.31 9.68 -8.46
N ASP A 164 1.46 10.29 -8.79
CA ASP A 164 1.91 10.47 -10.18
C ASP A 164 2.01 9.13 -10.92
N GLU A 165 2.60 8.12 -10.28
CA GLU A 165 2.69 6.77 -10.86
C GLU A 165 1.31 6.13 -11.11
N ALA A 166 0.35 6.30 -10.18
CA ALA A 166 -0.99 5.77 -10.34
C ALA A 166 -1.78 6.50 -11.43
N GLU A 167 -1.63 7.83 -11.54
CA GLU A 167 -2.20 8.63 -12.62
C GLU A 167 -1.63 8.23 -13.98
N ARG A 168 -0.32 7.97 -14.05
CA ARG A 168 0.32 7.46 -15.26
C ARG A 168 -0.27 6.10 -15.68
N ARG A 169 -0.46 5.16 -14.75
CA ARG A 169 -1.10 3.88 -15.05
C ARG A 169 -2.52 4.06 -15.57
N ALA A 170 -3.31 4.92 -14.91
CA ALA A 170 -4.67 5.24 -15.35
C ALA A 170 -4.70 5.85 -16.76
N TRP A 171 -3.76 6.74 -17.08
CA TRP A 171 -3.63 7.33 -18.41
C TRP A 171 -3.32 6.27 -19.48
N PHE A 172 -2.33 5.38 -19.24
CA PHE A 172 -2.00 4.32 -20.21
C PHE A 172 -3.17 3.38 -20.45
N LEU A 173 -3.92 3.01 -19.40
CA LEU A 173 -5.12 2.18 -19.51
C LEU A 173 -6.23 2.90 -20.29
N PHE A 174 -6.40 4.21 -20.09
CA PHE A 174 -7.35 5.02 -20.85
C PHE A 174 -7.01 5.06 -22.34
N GLU A 175 -5.75 5.36 -22.69
CA GLU A 175 -5.34 5.44 -24.10
C GLU A 175 -5.45 4.08 -24.81
N ALA A 176 -5.17 2.98 -24.09
CA ALA A 176 -5.30 1.63 -24.63
C ALA A 176 -6.76 1.19 -24.84
N THR A 177 -7.73 1.87 -24.23
CA THR A 177 -9.17 1.59 -24.38
C THR A 177 -9.92 2.55 -25.30
N ARG A 178 -9.21 3.56 -25.87
CA ARG A 178 -9.87 4.49 -26.80
C ARG A 178 -10.24 3.80 -28.10
N ASP A 179 -11.48 4.01 -28.53
CA ASP A 179 -11.87 3.64 -29.87
C ASP A 179 -11.09 4.49 -30.88
N THR A 180 -10.52 3.85 -31.90
CA THR A 180 -9.98 4.56 -33.06
C THR A 180 -11.15 5.13 -33.84
N VAL A 181 -11.33 6.44 -33.79
CA VAL A 181 -12.29 7.18 -34.62
C VAL A 181 -11.88 7.14 -36.08
#